data_71f725999ba554565db0ed342e0a1f30
#
_entry.id   71f725999ba554565db0ed342e0a1f30
#
_cell.length_a   1.000
_cell.length_b   1.000
_cell.length_c   1.000
_cell.angle_alpha   90.00
_cell.angle_beta   90.00
_cell.angle_gamma   90.00
#
_symmetry.space_group_name_H-M   'P 1'
#
loop_
_entity.id
_entity.type
_entity.pdbx_description
1 polymer ?
#
loop_
_entity_poly.entity_id
_entity_poly.type
_entity_poly.pdbx_seq_one_letter_code
_entity_poly.pdbx_strand_id
1 'polypeptide(L)'
;DATEDMVNAMVQLRPKDTLQFECGYFELDQGILIQATEDVLIKGCGKDETILSFKDSVNVTGLEALNIRGITVEDLTILDSPGDAFKLKSVKWGTLRGVRAMWSGGGEPITADNYAEKIHVSCTAPPYNEGDSSPDYTPSSASGRYGIYPVESENILVEDSESIGASDAGIYVGQTNTAIIRNSRAAYNVMGFEIENVQGGEYDNNIAECNTGGFLIYDLENITRYGDTSVMINNTARNNNTYNFAHSGLVSVVPRGTGFITLGYDNIEVLNNTFEDHSTAAVIHVSYELIDGKNNTADKKIDPYTEGLHIHNNVMKNSGYDLPPPDLEKLANGEVESVLPTLIGLKNLPELSPNLLEVLASLPNLLNLGKGAHIVWDGLRDDLDEDCPYPVDNNGDPVPMWDSGKPIHTNEHPNPSCHYNAYKFNENGDRILPEWGTCIHDNELDSDSAPYLNFHGTDG
;
A
#
# COMPACT_ATOMS: atom_id res chain seq x y z
N ASP A 1 -33.13 20.42 -1.04
CA ASP A 1 -31.67 20.56 -1.16
C ASP A 1 -31.05 19.22 -0.83
N ALA A 2 -30.20 18.69 -1.72
CA ALA A 2 -29.62 17.34 -1.56
C ALA A 2 -28.92 17.15 -0.22
N THR A 3 -28.18 18.14 0.27
CA THR A 3 -27.53 18.07 1.59
C THR A 3 -28.57 18.02 2.72
N GLU A 4 -29.59 18.86 2.69
CA GLU A 4 -30.64 18.87 3.72
C GLU A 4 -31.41 17.54 3.76
N ASP A 5 -31.77 16.99 2.61
CA ASP A 5 -32.46 15.73 2.50
C ASP A 5 -31.59 14.57 3.03
N MET A 6 -30.30 14.55 2.70
CA MET A 6 -29.32 13.60 3.22
C MET A 6 -29.18 13.69 4.76
N VAL A 7 -28.97 14.90 5.30
CA VAL A 7 -28.82 15.10 6.76
C VAL A 7 -30.08 14.65 7.49
N ASN A 8 -31.27 14.97 6.98
CA ASN A 8 -32.54 14.53 7.55
C ASN A 8 -32.67 12.99 7.54
N ALA A 9 -32.26 12.33 6.49
CA ALA A 9 -32.27 10.87 6.40
C ALA A 9 -31.28 10.25 7.41
N MET A 10 -30.08 10.80 7.53
CA MET A 10 -29.04 10.34 8.48
C MET A 10 -29.48 10.46 9.94
N VAL A 11 -30.12 11.57 10.33
CA VAL A 11 -30.63 11.77 11.71
C VAL A 11 -31.68 10.72 12.08
N GLN A 12 -32.39 10.20 11.09
CA GLN A 12 -33.46 9.21 11.28
C GLN A 12 -32.95 7.77 11.20
N LEU A 13 -31.69 7.55 10.79
CA LEU A 13 -31.13 6.21 10.55
C LEU A 13 -31.10 5.38 11.85
N ARG A 14 -31.69 4.19 11.79
CA ARG A 14 -31.76 3.23 12.88
C ARG A 14 -30.97 1.97 12.55
N PRO A 15 -30.68 1.13 13.54
CA PRO A 15 -30.09 -0.17 13.29
C PRO A 15 -30.85 -0.96 12.22
N LYS A 16 -30.13 -1.53 11.27
CA LYS A 16 -30.61 -2.32 10.13
C LYS A 16 -31.37 -1.54 9.05
N ASP A 17 -31.33 -0.24 9.10
CA ASP A 17 -31.91 0.59 8.05
C ASP A 17 -30.99 0.63 6.80
N THR A 18 -31.62 0.98 5.68
CA THR A 18 -30.93 1.28 4.44
C THR A 18 -31.08 2.75 4.10
N LEU A 19 -29.98 3.44 3.88
CA LEU A 19 -29.94 4.78 3.27
C LEU A 19 -29.67 4.59 1.77
N GLN A 20 -30.68 4.84 0.95
CA GLN A 20 -30.60 4.70 -0.50
C GLN A 20 -30.49 6.08 -1.16
N PHE A 21 -29.40 6.28 -1.93
CA PHE A 21 -29.27 7.41 -2.82
C PHE A 21 -29.88 7.10 -4.19
N GLU A 22 -30.52 8.07 -4.80
CA GLU A 22 -30.99 7.97 -6.18
C GLU A 22 -29.80 8.00 -7.17
N CYS A 23 -30.09 7.62 -8.42
CA CYS A 23 -29.13 7.76 -9.50
C CYS A 23 -29.00 9.25 -9.87
N GLY A 24 -27.78 9.73 -10.11
CA GLY A 24 -27.51 11.10 -10.50
C GLY A 24 -26.25 11.67 -9.90
N TYR A 25 -26.01 12.93 -10.19
CA TYR A 25 -24.90 13.73 -9.65
C TYR A 25 -25.45 14.68 -8.60
N PHE A 26 -24.92 14.61 -7.39
CA PHE A 26 -25.35 15.39 -6.23
C PHE A 26 -24.19 16.19 -5.66
N GLU A 27 -24.37 17.49 -5.51
CA GLU A 27 -23.43 18.35 -4.80
C GLU A 27 -23.82 18.43 -3.33
N LEU A 28 -22.89 18.09 -2.45
CA LEU A 28 -23.08 18.04 -1.01
C LEU A 28 -22.08 18.98 -0.33
N ASP A 29 -22.57 19.92 0.48
CA ASP A 29 -21.74 20.86 1.22
C ASP A 29 -21.36 20.37 2.63
N GLN A 30 -21.82 19.17 3.00
CA GLN A 30 -21.48 18.52 4.26
C GLN A 30 -21.17 17.04 4.02
N GLY A 31 -20.22 16.50 4.82
CA GLY A 31 -19.88 15.09 4.83
C GLY A 31 -20.97 14.22 5.48
N ILE A 32 -20.98 12.95 5.13
CA ILE A 32 -21.85 11.92 5.68
C ILE A 32 -21.18 11.31 6.91
N LEU A 33 -21.77 11.48 8.09
CA LEU A 33 -21.28 10.86 9.33
C LEU A 33 -22.27 9.82 9.84
N ILE A 34 -21.85 8.57 9.86
CA ILE A 34 -22.60 7.43 10.39
C ILE A 34 -21.98 7.01 11.72
N GLN A 35 -22.77 7.10 12.79
CA GLN A 35 -22.35 6.72 14.15
C GLN A 35 -23.55 6.34 15.02
N ALA A 36 -23.29 5.68 16.14
CA ALA A 36 -24.32 5.30 17.11
C ALA A 36 -25.46 4.44 16.54
N THR A 37 -25.15 3.61 15.53
CA THR A 37 -26.07 2.66 14.90
C THR A 37 -25.34 1.35 14.61
N GLU A 38 -26.03 0.34 14.09
CA GLU A 38 -25.43 -0.96 13.71
C GLU A 38 -26.15 -1.58 12.50
N ASP A 39 -25.44 -2.45 11.79
CA ASP A 39 -25.94 -3.25 10.68
C ASP A 39 -26.64 -2.40 9.59
N VAL A 40 -26.07 -1.26 9.23
CA VAL A 40 -26.67 -0.34 8.25
C VAL A 40 -26.11 -0.56 6.84
N LEU A 41 -26.97 -0.30 5.85
CA LEU A 41 -26.63 -0.31 4.44
C LEU A 41 -26.72 1.12 3.87
N ILE A 42 -25.64 1.59 3.27
CA ILE A 42 -25.60 2.83 2.49
C ILE A 42 -25.42 2.43 1.02
N LYS A 43 -26.35 2.84 0.17
CA LYS A 43 -26.38 2.32 -1.20
C LYS A 43 -26.70 3.37 -2.23
N GLY A 44 -25.98 3.33 -3.37
CA GLY A 44 -26.33 4.03 -4.61
C GLY A 44 -27.00 3.14 -5.64
N CYS A 45 -27.01 3.58 -6.89
CA CYS A 45 -27.47 2.81 -8.06
C CYS A 45 -26.33 2.07 -8.76
N GLY A 46 -25.11 2.47 -8.53
CA GLY A 46 -23.89 2.00 -9.15
C GLY A 46 -22.82 3.09 -9.04
N LYS A 47 -21.53 2.69 -9.02
CA LYS A 47 -20.43 3.67 -8.94
C LYS A 47 -20.34 4.61 -10.14
N ASP A 48 -20.97 4.26 -11.25
CA ASP A 48 -21.06 5.10 -12.45
C ASP A 48 -22.35 5.92 -12.51
N GLU A 49 -23.30 5.66 -11.63
CA GLU A 49 -24.65 6.20 -11.70
C GLU A 49 -25.01 7.11 -10.52
N THR A 50 -24.46 6.86 -9.33
CA THR A 50 -24.65 7.72 -8.15
C THR A 50 -23.34 8.39 -7.79
N ILE A 51 -23.24 9.69 -8.04
CA ILE A 51 -22.05 10.51 -7.80
C ILE A 51 -22.36 11.54 -6.72
N LEU A 52 -21.64 11.45 -5.59
CA LEU A 52 -21.73 12.39 -4.48
C LEU A 52 -20.48 13.27 -4.51
N SER A 53 -20.63 14.51 -4.96
CA SER A 53 -19.54 15.49 -5.03
C SER A 53 -19.45 16.29 -3.74
N PHE A 54 -18.28 16.27 -3.12
CA PHE A 54 -17.96 17.03 -1.91
C PHE A 54 -17.02 18.18 -2.15
N LYS A 55 -16.92 18.64 -3.40
CA LYS A 55 -16.00 19.70 -3.80
C LYS A 55 -16.11 20.98 -2.95
N ASP A 56 -17.32 21.36 -2.58
CA ASP A 56 -17.62 22.55 -1.80
C ASP A 56 -17.95 22.22 -0.33
N SER A 57 -17.65 20.99 0.11
CA SER A 57 -17.94 20.56 1.48
C SER A 57 -17.06 21.25 2.51
N VAL A 58 -17.70 21.67 3.60
CA VAL A 58 -16.99 22.22 4.77
C VAL A 58 -16.34 21.13 5.63
N ASN A 59 -16.70 19.87 5.44
CA ASN A 59 -16.11 18.74 6.14
C ASN A 59 -14.92 18.20 5.36
N VAL A 60 -13.95 17.63 6.08
CA VAL A 60 -12.74 17.07 5.49
C VAL A 60 -13.01 15.69 4.85
N THR A 61 -13.99 14.93 5.38
CA THR A 61 -14.30 13.55 4.94
C THR A 61 -15.64 13.51 4.21
N GLY A 62 -15.68 12.76 3.11
CA GLY A 62 -16.91 12.54 2.33
C GLY A 62 -17.91 11.67 3.09
N LEU A 63 -17.57 10.42 3.37
CA LEU A 63 -18.34 9.51 4.23
C LEU A 63 -17.46 8.97 5.35
N GLU A 64 -17.89 9.17 6.59
CA GLU A 64 -17.22 8.61 7.78
C GLU A 64 -18.18 7.69 8.55
N ALA A 65 -17.76 6.45 8.79
CA ALA A 65 -18.38 5.54 9.72
C ALA A 65 -17.51 5.42 10.98
N LEU A 66 -18.07 5.72 12.14
CA LEU A 66 -17.34 5.80 13.39
C LEU A 66 -17.94 4.90 14.47
N ASN A 67 -17.14 3.99 15.03
CA ASN A 67 -17.54 3.09 16.11
C ASN A 67 -18.82 2.29 15.80
N ILE A 68 -18.87 1.64 14.66
CA ILE A 68 -20.05 0.91 14.19
C ILE A 68 -19.76 -0.60 14.15
N ARG A 69 -20.78 -1.37 14.46
CA ARG A 69 -20.82 -2.79 14.23
C ARG A 69 -21.74 -3.10 13.04
N GLY A 70 -21.18 -3.59 11.95
CA GLY A 70 -21.92 -3.87 10.73
C GLY A 70 -22.25 -2.61 9.92
N ILE A 71 -21.49 -2.40 8.84
CA ILE A 71 -21.82 -1.39 7.83
C ILE A 71 -21.46 -1.93 6.46
N THR A 72 -22.35 -1.72 5.52
CA THR A 72 -22.07 -1.91 4.11
C THR A 72 -22.28 -0.60 3.37
N VAL A 73 -21.29 -0.20 2.56
CA VAL A 73 -21.42 0.92 1.63
C VAL A 73 -21.21 0.37 0.23
N GLU A 74 -22.19 0.57 -0.66
CA GLU A 74 -22.13 -0.03 -1.99
C GLU A 74 -22.68 0.87 -3.11
N ASP A 75 -22.16 0.66 -4.32
CA ASP A 75 -22.72 1.16 -5.57
C ASP A 75 -22.81 2.68 -5.67
N LEU A 76 -21.78 3.42 -5.26
CA LEU A 76 -21.71 4.88 -5.39
C LEU A 76 -20.28 5.40 -5.53
N THR A 77 -20.15 6.62 -6.02
CA THR A 77 -18.89 7.37 -6.10
C THR A 77 -18.90 8.54 -5.13
N ILE A 78 -17.79 8.71 -4.38
CA ILE A 78 -17.45 9.95 -3.70
C ILE A 78 -16.42 10.69 -4.54
N LEU A 79 -16.77 11.91 -4.92
CA LEU A 79 -15.98 12.79 -5.77
C LEU A 79 -15.50 14.01 -5.02
N ASP A 80 -14.23 14.37 -5.22
CA ASP A 80 -13.61 15.62 -4.75
C ASP A 80 -13.78 15.91 -3.24
N SER A 81 -13.70 14.86 -2.40
CA SER A 81 -13.66 15.06 -0.95
C SER A 81 -12.40 15.87 -0.58
N PRO A 82 -12.49 16.92 0.27
CA PRO A 82 -11.33 17.72 0.66
C PRO A 82 -10.22 16.93 1.38
N GLY A 83 -10.57 15.83 2.03
CA GLY A 83 -9.62 14.92 2.68
C GLY A 83 -9.92 13.47 2.29
N ASP A 84 -10.33 12.64 3.26
CA ASP A 84 -10.62 11.23 3.00
C ASP A 84 -11.98 11.09 2.27
N ALA A 85 -12.08 10.16 1.31
CA ALA A 85 -13.37 9.94 0.66
C ALA A 85 -14.24 8.98 1.49
N PHE A 86 -13.83 7.72 1.69
CA PHE A 86 -14.53 6.75 2.53
C PHE A 86 -13.67 6.41 3.75
N LYS A 87 -14.11 6.79 4.94
CA LYS A 87 -13.41 6.49 6.18
C LYS A 87 -14.23 5.59 7.10
N LEU A 88 -13.69 4.44 7.45
CA LEU A 88 -14.26 3.53 8.42
C LEU A 88 -13.33 3.44 9.62
N LYS A 89 -13.66 4.10 10.71
CA LYS A 89 -12.84 4.10 11.93
C LYS A 89 -13.48 3.32 13.06
N SER A 90 -12.73 2.38 13.64
CA SER A 90 -13.20 1.52 14.74
C SER A 90 -14.48 0.74 14.38
N VAL A 91 -14.51 0.21 13.15
CA VAL A 91 -15.65 -0.56 12.60
C VAL A 91 -15.37 -2.05 12.77
N LYS A 92 -16.41 -2.80 13.18
CA LYS A 92 -16.41 -4.26 13.16
C LYS A 92 -17.37 -4.76 12.08
N TRP A 93 -16.88 -5.58 11.15
CA TRP A 93 -17.61 -6.03 9.96
C TRP A 93 -18.03 -4.88 9.04
N GLY A 94 -17.03 -4.28 8.40
CA GLY A 94 -17.23 -3.24 7.38
C GLY A 94 -17.08 -3.82 5.98
N THR A 95 -17.99 -3.47 5.09
CA THR A 95 -17.92 -3.82 3.65
C THR A 95 -18.02 -2.56 2.81
N LEU A 96 -17.07 -2.40 1.89
CA LEU A 96 -17.08 -1.41 0.81
C LEU A 96 -17.09 -2.20 -0.50
N ARG A 97 -18.17 -2.11 -1.26
CA ARG A 97 -18.38 -2.91 -2.48
C ARG A 97 -18.85 -2.05 -3.63
N GLY A 98 -18.19 -2.16 -4.79
CA GLY A 98 -18.61 -1.41 -5.98
C GLY A 98 -18.60 0.10 -5.75
N VAL A 99 -17.71 0.61 -4.89
CA VAL A 99 -17.59 2.05 -4.63
C VAL A 99 -16.40 2.65 -5.40
N ARG A 100 -16.48 3.95 -5.65
CA ARG A 100 -15.35 4.71 -6.22
C ARG A 100 -15.04 5.92 -5.36
N ALA A 101 -13.78 6.11 -5.03
CA ALA A 101 -13.22 7.36 -4.53
C ALA A 101 -12.48 8.04 -5.68
N MET A 102 -12.77 9.30 -5.95
CA MET A 102 -12.14 9.98 -7.08
C MET A 102 -11.98 11.49 -6.81
N TRP A 103 -10.91 12.05 -7.38
CA TRP A 103 -10.69 13.49 -7.43
C TRP A 103 -10.59 13.94 -8.89
N SER A 104 -11.01 15.17 -9.17
CA SER A 104 -10.87 15.79 -10.48
C SER A 104 -9.39 15.99 -10.88
N GLY A 105 -8.49 16.03 -9.89
CA GLY A 105 -7.06 16.26 -10.10
C GLY A 105 -6.74 17.70 -10.54
N GLY A 106 -5.62 17.86 -11.26
CA GLY A 106 -5.17 19.13 -11.81
C GLY A 106 -5.77 19.50 -13.17
N GLY A 107 -6.67 18.65 -13.69
CA GLY A 107 -7.32 18.85 -14.98
C GLY A 107 -8.61 19.66 -14.91
N GLU A 108 -9.47 19.50 -15.92
CA GLU A 108 -10.80 20.09 -15.92
C GLU A 108 -11.66 19.46 -14.83
N PRO A 109 -12.35 20.25 -13.99
CA PRO A 109 -13.21 19.72 -12.93
C PRO A 109 -14.30 18.79 -13.46
N ILE A 110 -14.59 17.76 -12.68
CA ILE A 110 -15.72 16.87 -12.92
C ILE A 110 -16.98 17.52 -12.38
N THR A 111 -18.02 17.60 -13.22
CA THR A 111 -19.28 18.29 -12.93
C THR A 111 -20.47 17.46 -13.36
N ALA A 112 -21.69 17.90 -13.05
CA ALA A 112 -22.91 17.27 -13.49
C ALA A 112 -23.01 17.10 -15.02
N ASP A 113 -22.37 18.00 -15.79
CA ASP A 113 -22.44 18.00 -17.25
C ASP A 113 -21.45 17.04 -17.92
N ASN A 114 -20.36 16.69 -17.25
CA ASN A 114 -19.25 15.90 -17.85
C ASN A 114 -18.87 14.63 -17.08
N TYR A 115 -19.48 14.35 -15.93
CA TYR A 115 -19.06 13.22 -15.09
C TYR A 115 -19.11 11.88 -15.83
N ALA A 116 -20.12 11.66 -16.63
CA ALA A 116 -20.31 10.39 -17.35
C ALA A 116 -19.13 10.01 -18.27
N GLU A 117 -18.36 11.00 -18.74
CA GLU A 117 -17.16 10.77 -19.53
C GLU A 117 -15.89 10.78 -18.66
N LYS A 118 -15.83 11.66 -17.67
CA LYS A 118 -14.62 11.95 -16.88
C LYS A 118 -14.33 10.94 -15.79
N ILE A 119 -15.32 10.19 -15.31
CA ILE A 119 -15.11 9.19 -14.26
C ILE A 119 -14.44 7.90 -14.75
N HIS A 120 -14.29 7.72 -16.06
CA HIS A 120 -13.62 6.57 -16.65
C HIS A 120 -12.18 6.92 -17.02
N VAL A 121 -11.26 6.68 -16.09
CA VAL A 121 -9.84 6.99 -16.26
C VAL A 121 -9.07 5.75 -16.69
N SER A 122 -8.41 5.84 -17.85
CA SER A 122 -7.48 4.83 -18.34
C SER A 122 -6.08 5.04 -17.76
N CYS A 123 -5.21 4.05 -17.90
CA CYS A 123 -3.78 4.16 -17.61
C CYS A 123 -2.98 3.83 -18.86
N THR A 124 -2.66 4.83 -19.66
CA THR A 124 -1.85 4.64 -20.88
C THR A 124 -0.50 5.33 -20.83
N ALA A 125 -0.41 6.48 -20.14
CA ALA A 125 0.80 7.25 -20.02
C ALA A 125 0.81 8.04 -18.69
N PRO A 126 1.40 7.49 -17.62
CA PRO A 126 1.53 8.21 -16.36
C PRO A 126 2.45 9.43 -16.52
N PRO A 127 2.17 10.55 -15.84
CA PRO A 127 3.08 11.69 -15.83
C PRO A 127 4.33 11.34 -15.03
N TYR A 128 5.47 11.31 -15.71
CA TYR A 128 6.72 10.80 -15.17
C TYR A 128 7.44 11.82 -14.26
N ASN A 129 7.34 13.10 -14.62
CA ASN A 129 7.88 14.20 -13.84
C ASN A 129 6.77 15.19 -13.49
N GLU A 130 6.99 15.97 -12.44
CA GLU A 130 6.11 17.09 -12.13
C GLU A 130 6.03 18.05 -13.32
N GLY A 131 4.80 18.37 -13.72
CA GLY A 131 4.54 19.23 -14.89
C GLY A 131 4.40 18.47 -16.22
N ASP A 132 4.67 17.18 -16.25
CA ASP A 132 4.36 16.36 -17.42
C ASP A 132 2.85 16.28 -17.62
N SER A 133 2.41 16.34 -18.88
CA SER A 133 1.00 16.11 -19.21
C SER A 133 0.72 14.61 -19.38
N SER A 134 -0.40 14.16 -18.85
CA SER A 134 -0.95 12.84 -19.16
C SER A 134 -2.25 13.00 -19.95
N PRO A 135 -2.49 12.19 -20.98
CA PRO A 135 -3.74 12.23 -21.73
C PRO A 135 -4.93 11.70 -20.91
N ASP A 136 -4.67 10.91 -19.90
CA ASP A 136 -5.70 10.19 -19.16
C ASP A 136 -6.11 10.92 -17.88
N TYR A 137 -5.12 11.40 -17.10
CA TYR A 137 -5.37 12.05 -15.82
C TYR A 137 -4.16 12.88 -15.37
N THR A 138 -4.42 14.01 -14.73
CA THR A 138 -3.39 14.86 -14.13
C THR A 138 -3.48 14.77 -12.61
N PRO A 139 -2.51 14.16 -11.92
CA PRO A 139 -2.49 14.12 -10.47
C PRO A 139 -2.39 15.51 -9.85
N SER A 140 -2.87 15.67 -8.63
CA SER A 140 -2.80 16.94 -7.91
C SER A 140 -2.53 16.72 -6.43
N SER A 141 -1.53 17.41 -5.90
CA SER A 141 -1.27 17.46 -4.46
C SER A 141 -2.40 18.13 -3.66
N ALA A 142 -3.30 18.86 -4.33
CA ALA A 142 -4.50 19.43 -3.73
C ALA A 142 -5.65 18.43 -3.58
N SER A 143 -5.53 17.22 -4.14
CA SER A 143 -6.49 16.13 -3.92
C SER A 143 -6.52 15.72 -2.44
N GLY A 144 -7.62 15.11 -2.00
CA GLY A 144 -7.70 14.52 -0.67
C GLY A 144 -6.72 13.35 -0.49
N ARG A 145 -6.53 12.93 0.75
CA ARG A 145 -5.44 12.01 1.10
C ARG A 145 -5.76 10.56 0.79
N TYR A 146 -6.83 10.04 1.38
CA TYR A 146 -7.17 8.61 1.30
C TYR A 146 -8.49 8.40 0.55
N GLY A 147 -8.45 7.49 -0.42
CA GLY A 147 -9.67 7.13 -1.15
C GLY A 147 -10.57 6.23 -0.32
N ILE A 148 -10.16 5.02 -0.06
CA ILE A 148 -10.84 4.05 0.80
C ILE A 148 -9.97 3.83 2.03
N TYR A 149 -10.48 4.16 3.23
CA TYR A 149 -9.69 4.31 4.45
C TYR A 149 -10.31 3.61 5.67
N PRO A 150 -10.34 2.28 5.74
CA PRO A 150 -10.58 1.56 6.98
C PRO A 150 -9.37 1.62 7.92
N VAL A 151 -9.60 1.98 9.18
CA VAL A 151 -8.55 2.09 10.21
C VAL A 151 -9.05 1.67 11.59
N GLU A 152 -8.15 1.11 12.42
CA GLU A 152 -8.45 0.63 13.77
C GLU A 152 -9.67 -0.33 13.83
N SER A 153 -9.83 -1.17 12.82
CA SER A 153 -11.06 -1.91 12.54
C SER A 153 -10.86 -3.43 12.62
N GLU A 154 -11.95 -4.19 12.45
CA GLU A 154 -11.94 -5.66 12.44
C GLU A 154 -12.87 -6.20 11.35
N ASN A 155 -12.44 -7.22 10.60
CA ASN A 155 -13.19 -7.90 9.55
C ASN A 155 -13.68 -6.91 8.47
N ILE A 156 -12.74 -6.37 7.73
CA ILE A 156 -13.00 -5.42 6.66
C ILE A 156 -12.94 -6.14 5.30
N LEU A 157 -13.92 -5.88 4.46
CA LEU A 157 -13.97 -6.30 3.06
C LEU A 157 -14.05 -5.07 2.15
N VAL A 158 -13.09 -4.96 1.22
CA VAL A 158 -13.13 -4.01 0.10
C VAL A 158 -13.15 -4.84 -1.18
N GLU A 159 -14.20 -4.74 -1.98
CA GLU A 159 -14.29 -5.50 -3.22
C GLU A 159 -14.92 -4.71 -4.37
N ASP A 160 -14.54 -5.05 -5.60
CA ASP A 160 -15.08 -4.46 -6.84
C ASP A 160 -15.00 -2.91 -6.86
N SER A 161 -14.07 -2.35 -6.09
CA SER A 161 -13.99 -0.93 -5.78
C SER A 161 -12.83 -0.23 -6.49
N GLU A 162 -12.86 1.10 -6.54
CA GLU A 162 -11.88 1.88 -7.29
C GLU A 162 -11.47 3.13 -6.54
N SER A 163 -10.17 3.52 -6.66
CA SER A 163 -9.68 4.80 -6.17
C SER A 163 -8.78 5.48 -7.19
N ILE A 164 -9.03 6.77 -7.44
CA ILE A 164 -8.33 7.57 -8.46
C ILE A 164 -7.93 8.93 -7.90
N GLY A 165 -6.63 9.20 -7.91
CA GLY A 165 -6.10 10.55 -7.70
C GLY A 165 -5.89 10.96 -6.25
N ALA A 166 -5.83 10.03 -5.30
CA ALA A 166 -5.51 10.34 -3.90
C ALA A 166 -4.06 10.84 -3.75
N SER A 167 -3.86 11.90 -2.97
CA SER A 167 -2.53 12.49 -2.74
C SER A 167 -1.69 11.74 -1.69
N ASP A 168 -2.21 10.63 -1.18
CA ASP A 168 -1.56 9.69 -0.27
C ASP A 168 -1.85 8.27 -0.78
N ALA A 169 -2.84 7.56 -0.27
CA ALA A 169 -3.16 6.22 -0.73
C ALA A 169 -4.56 6.10 -1.35
N GLY A 170 -4.64 5.34 -2.45
CA GLY A 170 -5.92 5.03 -3.08
C GLY A 170 -6.79 4.15 -2.21
N ILE A 171 -6.29 2.99 -1.85
CA ILE A 171 -6.95 2.05 -0.93
C ILE A 171 -5.98 1.78 0.22
N TYR A 172 -6.30 2.31 1.37
CA TYR A 172 -5.56 2.13 2.61
C TYR A 172 -6.34 1.24 3.56
N VAL A 173 -5.68 0.32 4.22
CA VAL A 173 -6.19 -0.38 5.39
C VAL A 173 -5.14 -0.34 6.49
N GLY A 174 -5.47 0.19 7.65
CA GLY A 174 -4.51 0.32 8.74
C GLY A 174 -5.00 -0.18 10.08
N GLN A 175 -4.08 -0.69 10.92
CA GLN A 175 -4.33 -1.11 12.30
C GLN A 175 -5.58 -2.01 12.43
N THR A 176 -5.74 -2.94 11.49
CA THR A 176 -6.96 -3.72 11.29
C THR A 176 -6.68 -5.22 11.46
N ASN A 177 -7.60 -5.93 12.13
CA ASN A 177 -7.58 -7.39 12.19
C ASN A 177 -8.50 -7.94 11.10
N THR A 178 -7.96 -8.80 10.26
CA THR A 178 -8.64 -9.44 9.14
C THR A 178 -9.16 -8.42 8.13
N ALA A 179 -8.39 -8.24 7.08
CA ALA A 179 -8.74 -7.38 5.96
C ALA A 179 -8.67 -8.18 4.65
N ILE A 180 -9.71 -8.06 3.84
CA ILE A 180 -9.74 -8.62 2.49
C ILE A 180 -9.95 -7.48 1.50
N ILE A 181 -9.02 -7.36 0.54
CA ILE A 181 -9.16 -6.42 -0.58
C ILE A 181 -9.08 -7.24 -1.86
N ARG A 182 -10.13 -7.21 -2.66
CA ARG A 182 -10.16 -8.01 -3.89
C ARG A 182 -10.89 -7.35 -5.05
N ASN A 183 -10.50 -7.74 -6.27
CA ASN A 183 -11.11 -7.27 -7.51
C ASN A 183 -11.17 -5.73 -7.59
N SER A 184 -10.25 -5.04 -6.95
CA SER A 184 -10.29 -3.59 -6.82
C SER A 184 -9.17 -2.94 -7.62
N ARG A 185 -9.34 -1.66 -7.98
CA ARG A 185 -8.42 -0.91 -8.81
C ARG A 185 -7.98 0.39 -8.13
N ALA A 186 -6.70 0.69 -8.18
CA ALA A 186 -6.15 1.97 -7.72
C ALA A 186 -5.29 2.58 -8.84
N ALA A 187 -5.59 3.81 -9.25
CA ALA A 187 -4.90 4.47 -10.35
C ALA A 187 -4.60 5.94 -10.04
N TYR A 188 -3.42 6.43 -10.46
CA TYR A 188 -2.98 7.82 -10.31
C TYR A 188 -2.97 8.33 -8.86
N ASN A 189 -2.83 7.46 -7.88
CA ASN A 189 -2.60 7.81 -6.48
C ASN A 189 -1.08 7.91 -6.19
N VAL A 190 -0.68 8.39 -5.04
CA VAL A 190 0.72 8.22 -4.63
C VAL A 190 0.95 6.73 -4.33
N MET A 191 0.30 6.14 -3.35
CA MET A 191 0.26 4.68 -3.23
C MET A 191 -1.06 4.13 -3.78
N GLY A 192 -0.98 3.09 -4.60
CA GLY A 192 -2.19 2.40 -5.05
C GLY A 192 -2.90 1.73 -3.89
N PHE A 193 -2.21 0.80 -3.23
CA PHE A 193 -2.67 0.07 -2.05
C PHE A 193 -1.66 0.24 -0.92
N GLU A 194 -2.13 0.65 0.24
CA GLU A 194 -1.32 0.86 1.43
C GLU A 194 -1.89 0.08 2.60
N ILE A 195 -1.10 -0.85 3.12
CA ILE A 195 -1.47 -1.77 4.17
C ILE A 195 -0.56 -1.53 5.36
N GLU A 196 -1.12 -0.92 6.40
CA GLU A 196 -0.37 -0.49 7.58
C GLU A 196 -0.79 -1.27 8.81
N ASN A 197 0.12 -2.03 9.44
CA ASN A 197 -0.14 -2.71 10.70
C ASN A 197 -1.42 -3.59 10.70
N VAL A 198 -1.61 -4.37 9.63
CA VAL A 198 -2.76 -5.28 9.48
C VAL A 198 -2.38 -6.67 9.95
N GLN A 199 -3.25 -7.33 10.71
CA GLN A 199 -3.12 -8.73 11.08
C GLN A 199 -4.10 -9.59 10.28
N GLY A 200 -3.57 -10.52 9.48
CA GLY A 200 -4.39 -11.41 8.64
C GLY A 200 -4.97 -10.68 7.43
N GLY A 201 -4.11 -10.30 6.48
CA GLY A 201 -4.50 -9.63 5.24
C GLY A 201 -4.59 -10.58 4.04
N GLU A 202 -5.62 -10.41 3.19
CA GLU A 202 -5.73 -11.07 1.88
C GLU A 202 -5.96 -10.02 0.79
N TYR A 203 -5.02 -9.94 -0.17
CA TYR A 203 -5.07 -8.98 -1.27
C TYR A 203 -5.05 -9.76 -2.57
N ASP A 204 -6.23 -9.98 -3.17
CA ASP A 204 -6.43 -10.89 -4.29
C ASP A 204 -7.01 -10.19 -5.53
N ASN A 205 -6.40 -10.44 -6.69
CA ASN A 205 -6.90 -9.98 -7.98
C ASN A 205 -7.14 -8.47 -8.07
N ASN A 206 -6.26 -7.67 -7.47
CA ASN A 206 -6.33 -6.21 -7.54
C ASN A 206 -5.42 -5.65 -8.64
N ILE A 207 -5.71 -4.44 -9.09
CA ILE A 207 -4.93 -3.72 -10.10
C ILE A 207 -4.42 -2.40 -9.51
N ALA A 208 -3.11 -2.24 -9.45
CA ALA A 208 -2.44 -0.99 -9.12
C ALA A 208 -1.72 -0.46 -10.38
N GLU A 209 -2.19 0.65 -10.93
CA GLU A 209 -1.62 1.15 -12.18
C GLU A 209 -1.50 2.67 -12.22
N CYS A 210 -0.47 3.18 -12.87
CA CYS A 210 -0.21 4.62 -13.00
C CYS A 210 -0.13 5.38 -11.65
N ASN A 211 0.12 4.71 -10.54
CA ASN A 211 0.42 5.35 -9.26
C ASN A 211 1.91 5.72 -9.19
N THR A 212 2.37 6.35 -8.13
CA THR A 212 3.81 6.47 -7.85
C THR A 212 4.37 5.11 -7.42
N GLY A 213 3.70 4.43 -6.47
CA GLY A 213 3.95 3.04 -6.07
C GLY A 213 2.68 2.19 -6.13
N GLY A 214 2.82 0.90 -6.40
CA GLY A 214 1.68 -0.01 -6.55
C GLY A 214 1.11 -0.46 -5.22
N PHE A 215 1.85 -1.28 -4.48
CA PHE A 215 1.46 -1.85 -3.19
C PHE A 215 2.52 -1.57 -2.14
N LEU A 216 2.09 -1.26 -0.92
CA LEU A 216 2.95 -1.07 0.26
C LEU A 216 2.36 -1.86 1.42
N ILE A 217 3.11 -2.80 2.00
CA ILE A 217 2.74 -3.54 3.21
C ILE A 217 3.82 -3.29 4.25
N TYR A 218 3.45 -2.69 5.38
CA TYR A 218 4.42 -2.24 6.36
C TYR A 218 3.85 -2.07 7.76
N ASP A 219 4.73 -1.97 8.72
CA ASP A 219 4.40 -1.56 10.08
C ASP A 219 4.91 -0.15 10.38
N LEU A 220 4.13 0.62 11.12
CA LEU A 220 4.54 1.85 11.78
C LEU A 220 4.72 1.62 13.27
N GLU A 221 5.66 2.35 13.86
CA GLU A 221 5.88 2.37 15.30
C GLU A 221 4.89 3.26 16.07
N ASN A 222 4.83 3.06 17.39
CA ASN A 222 4.04 3.87 18.33
C ASN A 222 2.53 3.88 18.08
N ILE A 223 1.98 2.82 17.50
CA ILE A 223 0.56 2.67 17.24
C ILE A 223 -0.07 1.50 17.98
N THR A 224 -1.37 1.31 17.82
CA THR A 224 -2.16 0.42 18.68
C THR A 224 -1.98 -1.07 18.36
N ARG A 225 -1.52 -1.41 17.16
CA ARG A 225 -1.36 -2.77 16.66
C ARG A 225 -0.14 -2.88 15.76
N TYR A 226 0.43 -4.07 15.70
CA TYR A 226 1.48 -4.43 14.77
C TYR A 226 0.94 -5.46 13.79
N GLY A 227 1.37 -5.35 12.54
CA GLY A 227 0.93 -6.21 11.46
C GLY A 227 1.60 -7.59 11.54
N ASP A 228 0.97 -8.54 10.90
CA ASP A 228 1.50 -9.89 10.75
C ASP A 228 0.59 -10.73 9.83
N THR A 229 1.21 -11.58 9.06
CA THR A 229 0.56 -12.57 8.20
C THR A 229 -0.35 -11.96 7.15
N SER A 230 0.17 -11.82 5.95
CA SER A 230 -0.58 -11.35 4.78
C SER A 230 -0.27 -12.19 3.55
N VAL A 231 -1.26 -12.28 2.65
CA VAL A 231 -1.05 -12.84 1.32
C VAL A 231 -1.40 -11.81 0.24
N MET A 232 -0.51 -11.66 -0.71
CA MET A 232 -0.67 -10.86 -1.93
C MET A 232 -0.68 -11.80 -3.13
N ILE A 233 -1.86 -12.06 -3.69
CA ILE A 233 -2.05 -13.11 -4.70
C ILE A 233 -2.80 -12.60 -5.93
N ASN A 234 -2.39 -13.05 -7.13
CA ASN A 234 -3.07 -12.76 -8.41
C ASN A 234 -3.19 -11.27 -8.75
N ASN A 235 -2.45 -10.38 -8.11
CA ASN A 235 -2.56 -8.95 -8.37
C ASN A 235 -1.74 -8.54 -9.60
N THR A 236 -2.10 -7.42 -10.17
CA THR A 236 -1.35 -6.76 -11.22
C THR A 236 -0.89 -5.37 -10.75
N ALA A 237 0.42 -5.17 -10.66
CA ALA A 237 1.00 -3.85 -10.53
C ALA A 237 1.66 -3.50 -11.87
N ARG A 238 1.23 -2.40 -12.50
CA ARG A 238 1.80 -2.02 -13.80
C ARG A 238 1.93 -0.52 -13.94
N ASN A 239 3.03 -0.11 -14.58
CA ASN A 239 3.23 1.27 -14.99
C ASN A 239 3.06 2.29 -13.83
N ASN A 240 3.45 1.92 -12.60
CA ASN A 240 3.36 2.80 -11.44
C ASN A 240 4.51 3.82 -11.45
N ASN A 241 4.53 4.67 -12.46
CA ASN A 241 5.60 5.60 -12.78
C ASN A 241 5.21 7.09 -12.65
N THR A 242 4.07 7.39 -12.04
CA THR A 242 3.68 8.76 -11.75
C THR A 242 4.65 9.39 -10.77
N TYR A 243 5.07 10.64 -11.02
CA TYR A 243 5.91 11.36 -10.06
C TYR A 243 5.24 11.42 -8.68
N ASN A 244 6.05 11.45 -7.62
CA ASN A 244 5.50 11.53 -6.26
C ASN A 244 4.97 12.93 -5.98
N PHE A 245 3.67 13.05 -5.67
CA PHE A 245 2.99 14.30 -5.40
C PHE A 245 2.43 14.39 -3.98
N ALA A 246 2.88 13.49 -3.08
CA ALA A 246 2.50 13.54 -1.68
C ALA A 246 3.07 14.76 -0.96
N HIS A 247 2.29 15.37 -0.07
CA HIS A 247 2.76 16.49 0.74
C HIS A 247 3.65 16.07 1.90
N SER A 248 3.41 14.90 2.48
CA SER A 248 4.08 14.43 3.70
C SER A 248 3.71 12.97 3.98
N GLY A 249 4.26 12.43 5.06
CA GLY A 249 4.05 11.04 5.47
C GLY A 249 5.07 10.11 4.84
N LEU A 250 5.00 8.82 5.20
CA LEU A 250 5.93 7.81 4.69
C LEU A 250 5.87 7.70 3.16
N VAL A 251 4.68 7.83 2.60
CA VAL A 251 4.50 7.75 1.14
C VAL A 251 5.22 8.85 0.36
N SER A 252 5.57 9.98 1.01
CA SER A 252 6.30 11.07 0.35
C SER A 252 7.75 10.70 -0.04
N VAL A 253 8.29 9.63 0.56
CA VAL A 253 9.62 9.12 0.23
C VAL A 253 9.59 7.89 -0.68
N VAL A 254 8.41 7.42 -1.07
CA VAL A 254 8.27 6.31 -2.02
C VAL A 254 8.81 6.72 -3.38
N PRO A 255 9.75 5.96 -3.95
CA PRO A 255 10.25 6.24 -5.29
C PRO A 255 9.19 5.90 -6.34
N ARG A 256 9.04 6.78 -7.33
CA ARG A 256 8.21 6.44 -8.49
C ARG A 256 8.70 5.16 -9.16
N GLY A 257 7.81 4.41 -9.74
CA GLY A 257 8.20 3.21 -10.48
C GLY A 257 8.45 2.00 -9.61
N THR A 258 7.67 1.85 -8.56
CA THR A 258 7.74 0.67 -7.68
C THR A 258 6.46 -0.15 -7.76
N GLY A 259 6.61 -1.46 -7.94
CA GLY A 259 5.47 -2.39 -7.98
C GLY A 259 4.96 -2.75 -6.59
N PHE A 260 5.83 -3.25 -5.72
CA PHE A 260 5.54 -3.63 -4.34
C PHE A 260 6.67 -3.21 -3.41
N ILE A 261 6.32 -2.70 -2.24
CA ILE A 261 7.26 -2.37 -1.17
C ILE A 261 6.82 -3.08 0.11
N THR A 262 7.76 -3.66 0.83
CA THR A 262 7.53 -4.12 2.22
C THR A 262 8.61 -3.60 3.16
N LEU A 263 8.19 -3.28 4.39
CA LEU A 263 9.00 -2.59 5.36
C LEU A 263 8.57 -2.99 6.79
N GLY A 264 9.44 -3.69 7.53
CA GLY A 264 9.21 -4.03 8.93
C GLY A 264 7.90 -4.74 9.22
N TYR A 265 7.47 -5.64 8.35
CA TYR A 265 6.22 -6.41 8.46
C TYR A 265 6.50 -7.88 8.15
N ASP A 266 6.05 -8.79 8.99
CA ASP A 266 6.40 -10.20 8.92
C ASP A 266 5.35 -11.09 8.27
N ASN A 267 5.80 -12.24 7.79
CA ASN A 267 4.98 -13.34 7.28
C ASN A 267 4.12 -12.91 6.09
N ILE A 268 4.76 -12.51 4.99
CA ILE A 268 4.10 -12.12 3.74
C ILE A 268 4.34 -13.19 2.68
N GLU A 269 3.27 -13.72 2.09
CA GLU A 269 3.35 -14.53 0.88
C GLU A 269 2.94 -13.71 -0.34
N VAL A 270 3.83 -13.62 -1.34
CA VAL A 270 3.64 -12.86 -2.59
C VAL A 270 3.70 -13.83 -3.75
N LEU A 271 2.54 -14.22 -4.30
CA LEU A 271 2.48 -15.27 -5.31
C LEU A 271 1.52 -14.96 -6.46
N ASN A 272 1.85 -15.49 -7.63
CA ASN A 272 1.05 -15.37 -8.85
C ASN A 272 0.73 -13.93 -9.25
N ASN A 273 1.51 -12.94 -8.82
CA ASN A 273 1.30 -11.56 -9.20
C ASN A 273 2.04 -11.23 -10.49
N THR A 274 1.61 -10.18 -11.17
CA THR A 274 2.28 -9.60 -12.32
C THR A 274 2.76 -8.19 -11.97
N PHE A 275 4.07 -7.96 -12.16
CA PHE A 275 4.73 -6.67 -12.00
C PHE A 275 5.33 -6.26 -13.34
N GLU A 276 4.82 -5.19 -13.96
CA GLU A 276 5.22 -4.76 -15.30
C GLU A 276 5.49 -3.25 -15.37
N ASP A 277 6.54 -2.87 -16.12
CA ASP A 277 6.85 -1.49 -16.47
C ASP A 277 7.07 -0.57 -15.25
N HIS A 278 7.96 -0.97 -14.35
CA HIS A 278 8.33 -0.17 -13.17
C HIS A 278 9.73 0.44 -13.35
N SER A 279 9.84 1.76 -13.35
CA SER A 279 11.13 2.43 -13.59
C SER A 279 12.16 2.14 -12.51
N THR A 280 11.74 1.92 -11.26
CA THR A 280 12.65 1.66 -10.14
C THR A 280 12.81 0.17 -9.83
N ALA A 281 11.75 -0.54 -9.49
CA ALA A 281 11.81 -1.97 -9.20
C ALA A 281 10.42 -2.62 -9.21
N ALA A 282 10.34 -3.91 -9.52
CA ALA A 282 9.12 -4.68 -9.31
C ALA A 282 8.81 -4.82 -7.82
N VAL A 283 9.83 -5.16 -7.03
CA VAL A 283 9.71 -5.36 -5.58
C VAL A 283 10.86 -4.66 -4.84
N ILE A 284 10.55 -3.96 -3.77
CA ILE A 284 11.49 -3.41 -2.81
C ILE A 284 11.19 -4.03 -1.44
N HIS A 285 12.18 -4.73 -0.90
CA HIS A 285 12.13 -5.32 0.42
C HIS A 285 13.18 -4.65 1.32
N VAL A 286 12.75 -3.93 2.32
CA VAL A 286 13.65 -3.11 3.12
C VAL A 286 13.31 -3.12 4.60
N SER A 287 14.29 -2.85 5.44
CA SER A 287 14.12 -2.69 6.87
C SER A 287 13.78 -1.24 7.26
N TYR A 288 13.22 -1.08 8.43
CA TYR A 288 12.98 0.25 9.02
C TYR A 288 14.26 1.04 9.28
N GLU A 289 15.38 0.35 9.47
CA GLU A 289 16.69 0.99 9.69
C GLU A 289 17.11 1.90 8.52
N LEU A 290 16.61 1.62 7.32
CA LEU A 290 16.88 2.48 6.17
C LEU A 290 16.15 3.82 6.22
N ILE A 291 15.02 3.88 6.91
CA ILE A 291 14.23 5.11 7.03
C ILE A 291 14.70 5.93 8.22
N ASP A 292 14.86 5.31 9.39
CA ASP A 292 15.16 6.01 10.64
C ASP A 292 16.60 5.87 11.13
N GLY A 293 17.41 5.01 10.51
CA GLY A 293 18.80 4.69 10.91
C GLY A 293 18.86 3.70 12.07
N LYS A 294 20.03 3.06 12.21
CA LYS A 294 20.26 2.03 13.23
C LYS A 294 19.92 2.51 14.64
N ASN A 295 19.09 1.73 15.35
CA ASN A 295 18.72 1.92 16.75
C ASN A 295 17.88 3.16 17.05
N ASN A 296 17.17 3.75 16.08
CA ASN A 296 16.38 4.94 16.33
C ASN A 296 14.90 4.66 16.64
N THR A 297 14.47 3.40 16.53
CA THR A 297 13.11 3.00 16.94
C THR A 297 12.95 3.15 18.46
N ALA A 298 12.26 4.18 18.89
CA ALA A 298 11.92 4.40 20.29
C ALA A 298 10.91 3.35 20.80
N ASP A 299 10.16 2.74 19.89
CA ASP A 299 9.19 1.69 20.18
C ASP A 299 9.85 0.31 20.12
N LYS A 300 10.09 -0.27 21.27
CA LYS A 300 10.67 -1.62 21.39
C LYS A 300 9.73 -2.76 20.95
N LYS A 301 8.52 -2.44 20.51
CA LYS A 301 7.54 -3.44 20.08
C LYS A 301 7.51 -3.63 18.57
N ILE A 302 8.02 -2.67 17.82
CA ILE A 302 8.15 -2.83 16.37
C ILE A 302 9.36 -3.69 16.06
N ASP A 303 9.20 -4.61 15.14
CA ASP A 303 10.29 -5.26 14.46
C ASP A 303 10.72 -4.40 13.27
N PRO A 304 11.96 -3.91 13.23
CA PRO A 304 12.41 -3.10 12.10
C PRO A 304 12.66 -3.91 10.82
N TYR A 305 12.72 -5.22 10.91
CA TYR A 305 13.03 -6.11 9.80
C TYR A 305 11.76 -6.78 9.28
N THR A 306 11.78 -7.21 8.05
CA THR A 306 10.73 -8.06 7.47
C THR A 306 11.24 -9.48 7.39
N GLU A 307 10.67 -10.37 8.15
CA GLU A 307 10.97 -11.80 8.10
C GLU A 307 9.78 -12.62 7.61
N GLY A 308 10.04 -13.87 7.24
CA GLY A 308 9.01 -14.74 6.69
C GLY A 308 8.42 -14.24 5.38
N LEU A 309 9.20 -13.53 4.57
CA LEU A 309 8.78 -13.07 3.25
C LEU A 309 9.01 -14.15 2.21
N HIS A 310 7.93 -14.56 1.54
CA HIS A 310 7.97 -15.59 0.50
C HIS A 310 7.47 -15.01 -0.84
N ILE A 311 8.37 -14.86 -1.81
CA ILE A 311 8.08 -14.32 -3.14
C ILE A 311 8.26 -15.39 -4.19
N HIS A 312 7.17 -15.90 -4.77
CA HIS A 312 7.27 -16.99 -5.73
C HIS A 312 6.17 -16.99 -6.80
N ASN A 313 6.43 -17.64 -7.90
CA ASN A 313 5.51 -17.79 -9.03
C ASN A 313 4.96 -16.45 -9.58
N ASN A 314 5.69 -15.35 -9.40
CA ASN A 314 5.31 -14.06 -9.95
C ASN A 314 5.92 -13.85 -11.34
N VAL A 315 5.31 -12.98 -12.12
CA VAL A 315 5.82 -12.51 -13.40
C VAL A 315 6.35 -11.10 -13.22
N MET A 316 7.63 -10.86 -13.51
CA MET A 316 8.29 -9.55 -13.38
C MET A 316 8.91 -9.15 -14.71
N LYS A 317 8.46 -8.04 -15.30
CA LYS A 317 8.89 -7.58 -16.61
C LYS A 317 9.19 -6.10 -16.62
N ASN A 318 10.22 -5.73 -17.37
CA ASN A 318 10.62 -4.36 -17.64
C ASN A 318 10.66 -3.49 -16.37
N SER A 319 11.46 -3.89 -15.39
CA SER A 319 11.60 -3.16 -14.13
C SER A 319 13.01 -2.62 -13.94
N GLY A 320 13.15 -1.49 -13.21
CA GLY A 320 14.43 -0.90 -12.87
C GLY A 320 15.16 -0.21 -14.03
N TYR A 321 14.46 0.22 -15.05
CA TYR A 321 15.08 0.78 -16.25
C TYR A 321 15.42 2.28 -16.16
N ASP A 322 14.86 3.00 -15.17
CA ASP A 322 15.13 4.43 -14.97
C ASP A 322 14.96 4.83 -13.50
N LEU A 323 16.03 4.67 -12.75
CA LEU A 323 16.06 5.02 -11.34
C LEU A 323 16.01 6.55 -11.17
N PRO A 324 15.23 7.09 -10.21
CA PRO A 324 15.28 8.51 -9.92
C PRO A 324 16.72 8.89 -9.51
N PRO A 325 17.31 9.91 -10.13
CA PRO A 325 18.66 10.33 -9.77
C PRO A 325 18.65 10.81 -8.32
N PRO A 326 19.71 10.47 -7.54
CA PRO A 326 19.84 11.00 -6.19
C PRO A 326 19.98 12.54 -6.26
N ASP A 327 19.25 13.24 -5.42
CA ASP A 327 19.46 14.67 -5.23
C ASP A 327 20.76 14.87 -4.46
N LEU A 328 21.84 15.16 -5.18
CA LEU A 328 23.17 15.30 -4.60
C LEU A 328 23.28 16.50 -3.66
N GLU A 329 22.47 17.55 -3.84
CA GLU A 329 22.47 18.73 -2.96
C GLU A 329 21.80 18.40 -1.63
N LYS A 330 20.66 17.72 -1.65
CA LYS A 330 19.99 17.24 -0.45
C LYS A 330 20.80 16.18 0.29
N LEU A 331 21.40 15.28 -0.47
CA LEU A 331 22.31 14.28 0.09
C LEU A 331 23.49 14.96 0.83
N ALA A 332 24.11 15.97 0.23
CA ALA A 332 25.20 16.73 0.85
C ALA A 332 24.79 17.50 2.11
N ASN A 333 23.50 17.88 2.19
CA ASN A 333 22.91 18.55 3.34
C ASN A 333 22.38 17.60 4.41
N GLY A 334 22.45 16.28 4.19
CA GLY A 334 21.89 15.25 5.08
C GLY A 334 20.35 15.15 5.00
N GLU A 335 19.75 15.74 3.98
CA GLU A 335 18.31 15.63 3.67
C GLU A 335 18.08 14.44 2.73
N VAL A 336 17.37 13.42 3.19
CA VAL A 336 17.07 12.23 2.38
C VAL A 336 15.65 12.40 1.82
N GLU A 337 15.54 12.63 0.52
CA GLU A 337 14.24 12.81 -0.15
C GLU A 337 13.69 11.56 -0.83
N SER A 338 14.48 10.52 -0.99
CA SER A 338 13.99 9.27 -1.57
C SER A 338 14.52 8.06 -0.82
N VAL A 339 13.72 7.02 -0.76
CA VAL A 339 14.10 5.73 -0.18
C VAL A 339 15.32 5.14 -0.89
N LEU A 340 15.52 5.41 -2.18
CA LEU A 340 16.61 4.82 -2.94
C LEU A 340 18.01 5.24 -2.46
N PRO A 341 18.34 6.51 -2.22
CA PRO A 341 19.59 6.90 -1.56
C PRO A 341 19.73 6.30 -0.16
N THR A 342 18.62 6.11 0.54
CA THR A 342 18.59 5.46 1.84
C THR A 342 18.82 3.96 1.70
N LEU A 343 18.21 3.30 0.73
CA LEU A 343 18.42 1.89 0.38
C LEU A 343 19.90 1.54 0.16
N ILE A 344 20.66 2.44 -0.43
CA ILE A 344 22.10 2.23 -0.67
C ILE A 344 22.98 2.69 0.50
N GLY A 345 22.42 2.94 1.67
CA GLY A 345 23.16 3.34 2.86
C GLY A 345 23.80 4.74 2.76
N LEU A 346 23.36 5.57 1.82
CA LEU A 346 23.93 6.90 1.58
C LEU A 346 23.63 7.87 2.73
N LYS A 347 22.65 7.59 3.57
CA LYS A 347 22.34 8.38 4.78
C LYS A 347 23.53 8.52 5.71
N ASN A 348 24.44 7.54 5.72
CA ASN A 348 25.63 7.50 6.58
C ASN A 348 26.91 7.92 5.84
N LEU A 349 26.87 8.32 4.59
CA LEU A 349 28.03 8.72 3.80
C LEU A 349 28.82 9.90 4.38
N PRO A 350 28.20 10.94 4.98
CA PRO A 350 28.96 12.02 5.61
C PRO A 350 29.87 11.54 6.75
N GLU A 351 29.54 10.43 7.39
CA GLU A 351 30.33 9.83 8.46
C GLU A 351 31.39 8.85 7.95
N LEU A 352 31.21 8.30 6.75
CA LEU A 352 32.04 7.22 6.21
C LEU A 352 33.16 7.70 5.29
N SER A 353 33.06 8.83 4.63
CA SER A 353 34.15 9.31 3.75
C SER A 353 34.00 10.76 3.31
N PRO A 354 35.13 11.51 3.27
CA PRO A 354 35.21 12.80 2.59
C PRO A 354 35.12 12.67 1.05
N ASN A 355 35.08 11.45 0.50
CA ASN A 355 35.04 11.16 -0.93
C ASN A 355 33.81 10.36 -1.32
N LEU A 356 32.66 11.03 -1.43
CA LEU A 356 31.42 10.46 -1.93
C LEU A 356 31.62 9.65 -3.24
N LEU A 357 32.45 10.17 -4.15
CA LEU A 357 32.79 9.51 -5.42
C LEU A 357 33.57 8.19 -5.24
N GLU A 358 34.37 8.07 -4.18
CA GLU A 358 35.15 6.87 -3.91
C GLU A 358 34.28 5.76 -3.32
N VAL A 359 33.28 6.13 -2.53
CA VAL A 359 32.26 5.18 -2.01
C VAL A 359 31.34 4.74 -3.14
N LEU A 360 30.87 5.65 -3.97
CA LEU A 360 30.06 5.31 -5.15
C LEU A 360 30.84 4.41 -6.12
N ALA A 361 32.15 4.63 -6.27
CA ALA A 361 33.02 3.79 -7.10
C ALA A 361 33.32 2.41 -6.49
N SER A 362 33.22 2.27 -5.16
CA SER A 362 33.38 0.99 -4.47
C SER A 362 32.12 0.10 -4.51
N LEU A 363 31.00 0.64 -5.00
CA LEU A 363 29.74 -0.06 -5.18
C LEU A 363 29.50 -0.33 -6.68
N PRO A 364 30.20 -1.31 -7.28
CA PRO A 364 30.19 -1.54 -8.73
C PRO A 364 28.79 -1.80 -9.31
N ASN A 365 27.88 -2.30 -8.48
CA ASN A 365 26.49 -2.52 -8.87
C ASN A 365 25.67 -1.22 -8.90
N LEU A 366 26.06 -0.21 -8.12
CA LEU A 366 25.43 1.11 -8.13
C LEU A 366 25.70 1.88 -9.42
N LEU A 367 26.89 1.73 -9.99
CA LEU A 367 27.26 2.33 -11.28
C LEU A 367 26.69 1.58 -12.49
N ASN A 368 26.19 0.36 -12.27
CA ASN A 368 25.43 -0.42 -13.24
C ASN A 368 23.92 -0.19 -13.16
N LEU A 369 23.47 0.78 -12.41
CA LEU A 369 22.05 1.15 -12.25
C LEU A 369 21.34 1.57 -13.55
N GLY A 370 22.03 1.59 -14.68
CA GLY A 370 21.43 1.66 -16.02
C GLY A 370 20.75 0.37 -16.46
N LYS A 371 20.84 -0.71 -15.65
CA LYS A 371 20.09 -1.97 -15.81
C LYS A 371 19.53 -2.30 -14.44
N GLY A 372 18.34 -1.84 -14.14
CA GLY A 372 17.71 -2.03 -12.85
C GLY A 372 17.47 -3.48 -12.48
N ALA A 373 17.12 -3.70 -11.23
CA ALA A 373 16.77 -4.99 -10.69
C ALA A 373 15.25 -5.17 -10.62
N HIS A 374 14.78 -6.38 -10.80
CA HIS A 374 13.39 -6.71 -10.49
C HIS A 374 13.13 -6.63 -8.98
N ILE A 375 14.05 -7.13 -8.18
CA ILE A 375 13.94 -7.18 -6.73
C ILE A 375 15.13 -6.46 -6.10
N VAL A 376 14.83 -5.51 -5.22
CA VAL A 376 15.80 -4.78 -4.41
C VAL A 376 15.58 -5.15 -2.94
N TRP A 377 16.62 -5.64 -2.30
CA TRP A 377 16.62 -6.02 -0.89
C TRP A 377 17.80 -5.37 -0.16
N ASP A 378 17.57 -4.78 1.00
CA ASP A 378 18.65 -4.16 1.79
C ASP A 378 19.56 -5.19 2.48
N GLY A 379 19.12 -6.44 2.53
CA GLY A 379 19.88 -7.53 3.16
C GLY A 379 19.92 -7.45 4.67
N LEU A 380 19.20 -6.51 5.27
CA LEU A 380 19.13 -6.37 6.72
C LEU A 380 18.08 -7.35 7.27
N ARG A 381 18.49 -8.05 8.31
CA ARG A 381 17.65 -8.98 9.08
C ARG A 381 18.23 -9.02 10.49
N ASP A 382 17.46 -9.46 11.44
CA ASP A 382 18.03 -9.85 12.73
C ASP A 382 19.07 -10.97 12.53
N ASP A 383 20.03 -11.08 13.47
CA ASP A 383 21.04 -12.15 13.48
C ASP A 383 20.31 -13.50 13.63
N LEU A 384 19.71 -13.93 12.52
CA LEU A 384 18.99 -15.18 12.46
C LEU A 384 19.94 -16.34 12.42
N ASP A 385 19.54 -17.37 13.10
CA ASP A 385 20.11 -18.69 12.96
C ASP A 385 20.01 -19.10 11.49
N GLU A 386 21.16 -19.20 10.80
CA GLU A 386 21.26 -19.64 9.40
C GLU A 386 20.59 -21.03 9.17
N ASP A 387 20.19 -21.68 10.26
CA ASP A 387 19.58 -23.02 10.27
C ASP A 387 18.05 -23.00 10.09
N CYS A 388 17.40 -21.83 9.94
CA CYS A 388 15.94 -21.73 9.78
C CYS A 388 15.53 -21.16 8.40
N PRO A 389 15.70 -21.90 7.32
CA PRO A 389 15.20 -21.51 6.01
C PRO A 389 13.67 -21.54 5.99
N TYR A 390 13.07 -20.88 5.01
CA TYR A 390 11.62 -20.94 4.75
C TYR A 390 11.14 -22.40 4.75
N PRO A 391 10.01 -22.75 5.41
CA PRO A 391 9.57 -24.13 5.51
C PRO A 391 9.26 -24.73 4.15
N VAL A 392 9.83 -25.87 3.92
CA VAL A 392 9.57 -26.67 2.72
C VAL A 392 8.91 -27.99 3.09
N ASP A 393 8.09 -28.52 2.20
CA ASP A 393 7.50 -29.83 2.33
C ASP A 393 8.55 -30.95 2.17
N ASN A 394 8.11 -32.21 2.21
CA ASN A 394 8.99 -33.38 2.05
C ASN A 394 9.65 -33.47 0.66
N ASN A 395 9.26 -32.66 -0.31
CA ASN A 395 9.82 -32.60 -1.65
C ASN A 395 10.80 -31.44 -1.81
N GLY A 396 10.90 -30.56 -0.81
CA GLY A 396 11.68 -29.33 -0.87
C GLY A 396 10.90 -28.15 -1.42
N ASP A 397 9.59 -28.29 -1.64
CA ASP A 397 8.73 -27.19 -2.11
C ASP A 397 8.28 -26.35 -0.92
N PRO A 398 8.27 -24.99 -1.03
CA PRO A 398 7.81 -24.11 0.03
C PRO A 398 6.37 -24.41 0.44
N VAL A 399 6.13 -24.40 1.75
CA VAL A 399 4.79 -24.62 2.30
C VAL A 399 4.00 -23.31 2.24
N PRO A 400 2.85 -23.26 1.56
CA PRO A 400 2.04 -22.03 1.50
C PRO A 400 1.64 -21.56 2.91
N MET A 401 1.71 -20.26 3.18
CA MET A 401 1.25 -19.68 4.45
C MET A 401 -0.27 -19.47 4.48
N TRP A 402 -0.93 -19.62 3.36
CA TRP A 402 -2.35 -19.30 3.21
C TRP A 402 -3.13 -20.41 2.51
N ASP A 403 -4.27 -20.79 3.03
CA ASP A 403 -5.21 -21.69 2.37
C ASP A 403 -6.63 -21.17 2.46
N SER A 404 -7.25 -20.90 1.30
CA SER A 404 -8.70 -20.62 1.16
C SER A 404 -9.21 -19.50 2.06
N GLY A 405 -8.45 -18.42 2.21
CA GLY A 405 -8.83 -17.27 3.01
C GLY A 405 -8.57 -17.44 4.52
N LYS A 406 -7.66 -18.32 4.89
CA LYS A 406 -7.19 -18.48 6.27
C LYS A 406 -5.68 -18.68 6.33
N PRO A 407 -4.99 -18.04 7.28
CA PRO A 407 -3.59 -18.35 7.52
C PRO A 407 -3.41 -19.82 7.83
N ILE A 408 -2.50 -20.49 7.13
CA ILE A 408 -2.08 -21.82 7.51
C ILE A 408 -1.09 -21.68 8.66
N HIS A 409 -1.56 -21.71 9.86
CA HIS A 409 -0.71 -21.85 11.03
C HIS A 409 -0.23 -23.29 11.11
N THR A 410 0.79 -23.61 10.34
CA THR A 410 1.48 -24.89 10.58
C THR A 410 2.41 -24.69 11.78
N ASN A 411 2.02 -25.18 12.93
CA ASN A 411 2.86 -25.19 14.13
C ASN A 411 4.10 -26.12 14.00
N GLU A 412 4.39 -26.60 12.81
CA GLU A 412 5.39 -27.64 12.60
C GLU A 412 6.30 -27.25 11.42
N HIS A 413 7.28 -26.40 11.69
CA HIS A 413 8.44 -26.33 10.82
C HIS A 413 9.20 -27.66 10.87
N PRO A 414 9.72 -28.19 9.74
CA PRO A 414 10.52 -29.42 9.73
C PRO A 414 11.71 -29.39 10.68
N ASN A 415 12.28 -28.23 10.92
CA ASN A 415 13.22 -27.98 12.00
C ASN A 415 12.45 -27.54 13.26
N PRO A 416 12.45 -28.33 14.35
CA PRO A 416 11.73 -27.97 15.57
C PRO A 416 12.22 -26.72 16.27
N SER A 417 13.39 -26.18 15.88
CA SER A 417 13.90 -24.91 16.36
C SER A 417 13.30 -23.69 15.63
N CYS A 418 12.69 -23.92 14.47
CA CYS A 418 12.08 -22.89 13.66
C CYS A 418 10.57 -22.92 13.87
N HIS A 419 10.03 -21.91 14.51
CA HIS A 419 8.61 -21.85 14.80
C HIS A 419 7.89 -20.80 13.95
N TYR A 420 6.87 -21.24 13.26
CA TYR A 420 5.97 -20.49 12.39
C TYR A 420 4.90 -19.75 13.16
N ASN A 421 5.20 -19.09 14.24
CA ASN A 421 4.16 -18.39 14.99
C ASN A 421 4.46 -16.91 15.06
N ALA A 422 3.56 -16.21 14.49
CA ALA A 422 3.31 -14.82 14.80
C ALA A 422 3.54 -14.56 16.29
N TYR A 423 4.40 -13.61 16.59
CA TYR A 423 4.57 -13.01 17.90
C TYR A 423 4.47 -13.95 19.10
N LYS A 424 5.57 -14.60 19.44
CA LYS A 424 5.76 -15.08 20.80
C LYS A 424 6.28 -13.93 21.63
N PHE A 425 5.70 -13.76 22.82
CA PHE A 425 6.27 -12.88 23.82
C PHE A 425 6.95 -13.73 24.87
N ASN A 426 8.12 -13.29 25.34
CA ASN A 426 8.79 -13.91 26.47
C ASN A 426 8.07 -13.60 27.78
N GLU A 427 8.55 -14.16 28.89
CA GLU A 427 7.96 -13.97 30.21
C GLU A 427 7.97 -12.50 30.68
N ASN A 428 8.75 -11.63 30.03
CA ASN A 428 8.86 -10.20 30.32
C ASN A 428 7.93 -9.35 29.45
N GLY A 429 7.23 -9.96 28.49
CA GLY A 429 6.39 -9.26 27.51
C GLY A 429 7.18 -8.71 26.31
N ASP A 430 8.45 -9.09 26.14
CA ASP A 430 9.23 -8.75 24.98
C ASP A 430 8.86 -9.68 23.82
N ARG A 431 8.82 -9.16 22.60
CA ARG A 431 8.58 -9.93 21.41
C ARG A 431 9.72 -10.94 21.18
N ILE A 432 9.37 -12.18 20.92
CA ILE A 432 10.29 -13.17 20.39
C ILE A 432 10.12 -13.17 18.87
N LEU A 433 11.18 -12.85 18.17
CA LEU A 433 11.18 -12.71 16.72
C LEU A 433 10.94 -14.06 16.02
N PRO A 434 10.24 -14.08 14.87
CA PRO A 434 10.19 -15.27 14.03
C PRO A 434 11.57 -15.58 13.45
N GLU A 435 11.91 -16.85 13.41
CA GLU A 435 13.26 -17.33 13.11
C GLU A 435 13.45 -17.65 11.62
N TRP A 436 12.88 -16.86 10.67
CA TRP A 436 12.99 -17.23 9.26
C TRP A 436 13.29 -16.07 8.33
N GLY A 437 14.09 -16.41 7.36
CA GLY A 437 14.56 -15.49 6.35
C GLY A 437 13.58 -15.28 5.21
N THR A 438 14.01 -14.48 4.26
CA THR A 438 13.34 -14.26 2.98
C THR A 438 13.60 -15.41 2.02
N CYS A 439 12.52 -15.94 1.40
CA CYS A 439 12.59 -16.97 0.38
C CYS A 439 12.06 -16.45 -0.96
N ILE A 440 12.88 -16.49 -2.00
CA ILE A 440 12.54 -15.99 -3.33
C ILE A 440 12.87 -17.07 -4.37
N HIS A 441 11.86 -17.60 -5.06
CA HIS A 441 12.08 -18.65 -6.07
C HIS A 441 10.96 -18.67 -7.13
N ASP A 442 11.19 -19.42 -8.21
CA ASP A 442 10.22 -19.72 -9.27
C ASP A 442 9.50 -18.50 -9.89
N ASN A 443 10.12 -17.31 -9.85
CA ASN A 443 9.58 -16.15 -10.51
C ASN A 443 10.00 -16.11 -11.99
N GLU A 444 9.08 -15.77 -12.87
CA GLU A 444 9.36 -15.50 -14.27
C GLU A 444 9.92 -14.10 -14.44
N LEU A 445 11.20 -13.99 -14.75
CA LEU A 445 11.91 -12.72 -14.94
C LEU A 445 12.27 -12.56 -16.42
N ASP A 446 12.15 -11.35 -16.96
CA ASP A 446 12.66 -11.08 -18.29
C ASP A 446 14.21 -11.01 -18.29
N SER A 447 14.81 -11.21 -19.45
CA SER A 447 16.26 -11.35 -19.58
C SER A 447 17.03 -10.03 -19.57
N ASP A 448 16.33 -8.89 -19.58
CA ASP A 448 16.94 -7.57 -19.82
C ASP A 448 17.29 -6.85 -18.51
N SER A 449 16.73 -7.27 -17.38
CA SER A 449 16.96 -6.71 -16.05
C SER A 449 17.85 -7.62 -15.21
N ALA A 450 18.60 -7.04 -14.26
CA ALA A 450 19.27 -7.83 -13.25
C ALA A 450 18.21 -8.49 -12.35
N PRO A 451 18.30 -9.79 -12.05
CA PRO A 451 17.25 -10.44 -11.29
C PRO A 451 17.15 -9.93 -9.85
N TYR A 452 18.25 -9.48 -9.30
CA TYR A 452 18.42 -9.27 -7.87
C TYR A 452 19.46 -8.20 -7.54
N LEU A 453 19.18 -7.34 -6.61
CA LEU A 453 20.16 -6.46 -6.00
C LEU A 453 20.07 -6.61 -4.47
N ASN A 454 21.11 -7.20 -3.88
CA ASN A 454 21.29 -7.30 -2.43
C ASN A 454 22.48 -6.43 -2.02
N PHE A 455 22.27 -5.49 -1.11
CA PHE A 455 23.28 -4.51 -0.70
C PHE A 455 24.30 -5.04 0.31
N HIS A 456 24.01 -6.09 1.04
CA HIS A 456 24.90 -6.66 2.06
C HIS A 456 25.68 -7.89 1.64
N GLY A 457 25.56 -8.35 0.37
CA GLY A 457 26.53 -9.22 -0.29
C GLY A 457 26.76 -10.59 0.33
N THR A 458 25.82 -11.14 1.04
CA THR A 458 25.84 -12.58 1.35
C THR A 458 25.25 -13.32 0.16
N ASP A 459 26.06 -14.12 -0.48
CA ASP A 459 25.66 -15.00 -1.59
C ASP A 459 24.40 -15.77 -1.20
N GLY A 460 23.28 -15.50 -1.94
CA GLY A 460 22.07 -16.28 -1.86
C GLY A 460 22.19 -17.54 -2.68
#